data_ff65d2e27c29803bee566139a6dbc425
#
_entry.id   ff65d2e27c29803bee566139a6dbc425
#
_cell.length_a   1.000
_cell.length_b   1.000
_cell.length_c   1.000
_cell.angle_alpha   90.00
_cell.angle_beta   90.00
_cell.angle_gamma   90.00
#
_symmetry.space_group_name_H-M   'P 1'
#
loop_
_entity.id
_entity.type
_entity.pdbx_description
1 polymer ?
#
loop_
_entity_poly.entity_id
_entity_poly.type
_entity_poly.pdbx_seq_one_letter_code
_entity_poly.pdbx_strand_id
1 'polypeptide(L)'
;MAELFHQNYSPVAGSILLSALVASIPPLLLALMLAVWRFAPWKSAIAGAASAFLLAWLVWGMPLPLTIAAFTHGMAYGLWPICWIVFSAVLFYNLSVESGDFDVIRRSLARLTTCLLYTSPSPRDS
;
A
#
# COMPACT_ATOMS: atom_id res chain seq x y z
N MET A 1 -28.26 16.45 -13.19
CA MET A 1 -27.69 17.49 -12.31
C MET A 1 -26.68 16.82 -11.38
N ALA A 2 -25.43 17.23 -11.44
CA ALA A 2 -24.44 16.75 -10.50
C ALA A 2 -24.79 17.36 -9.13
N GLU A 3 -25.39 16.60 -8.26
CA GLU A 3 -25.51 16.99 -6.86
C GLU A 3 -24.07 17.09 -6.33
N LEU A 4 -23.66 18.34 -6.05
CA LEU A 4 -22.41 18.63 -5.39
C LEU A 4 -22.47 18.01 -4.00
N PHE A 5 -21.86 16.83 -3.85
CA PHE A 5 -21.71 16.19 -2.55
C PHE A 5 -20.78 17.08 -1.69
N HIS A 6 -21.36 17.77 -0.73
CA HIS A 6 -20.61 18.49 0.28
C HIS A 6 -19.97 17.49 1.23
N GLN A 7 -18.68 17.32 1.08
CA GLN A 7 -17.90 16.41 1.90
C GLN A 7 -17.85 16.93 3.35
N ASN A 8 -18.49 16.20 4.25
CA ASN A 8 -18.45 16.51 5.68
C ASN A 8 -17.18 15.89 6.27
N TYR A 9 -16.24 16.70 6.72
CA TYR A 9 -14.98 16.25 7.29
C TYR A 9 -15.10 15.79 8.76
N SER A 10 -16.23 16.03 9.40
CA SER A 10 -16.48 15.67 10.80
C SER A 10 -17.82 14.96 10.96
N PRO A 11 -18.07 13.80 10.29
CA PRO A 11 -19.34 13.08 10.40
C PRO A 11 -19.52 12.44 11.76
N VAL A 12 -18.44 12.14 12.50
CA VAL A 12 -18.49 11.50 13.81
C VAL A 12 -18.41 12.55 14.92
N ALA A 13 -19.52 12.77 15.61
CA ALA A 13 -19.65 13.68 16.77
C ALA A 13 -19.13 15.11 16.55
N GLY A 14 -19.06 15.59 15.30
CA GLY A 14 -18.54 16.94 14.98
C GLY A 14 -17.03 17.11 15.24
N SER A 15 -16.30 16.04 15.52
CA SER A 15 -14.88 16.04 15.82
C SER A 15 -14.06 15.51 14.65
N ILE A 16 -13.15 16.32 14.16
CA ILE A 16 -12.21 15.92 13.09
C ILE A 16 -11.31 14.77 13.56
N LEU A 17 -10.92 14.79 14.83
CA LEU A 17 -10.05 13.76 15.39
C LEU A 17 -10.73 12.38 15.40
N LEU A 18 -11.98 12.30 15.86
CA LEU A 18 -12.75 11.06 15.86
C LEU A 18 -13.02 10.56 14.44
N SER A 19 -13.33 11.46 13.53
CA SER A 19 -13.53 11.11 12.12
C SER A 19 -12.25 10.59 11.47
N ALA A 20 -11.09 11.16 11.79
CA ALA A 20 -9.79 10.68 11.33
C ALA A 20 -9.44 9.29 11.89
N LEU A 21 -9.77 9.03 13.16
CA LEU A 21 -9.58 7.70 13.77
C LEU A 21 -10.45 6.64 13.07
N VAL A 22 -11.71 6.96 12.79
CA VAL A 22 -12.61 6.05 12.05
C VAL A 22 -12.13 5.84 10.62
N ALA A 23 -11.64 6.87 9.96
CA ALA A 23 -11.07 6.76 8.61
C ALA A 23 -9.78 5.93 8.56
N SER A 24 -9.08 5.79 9.68
CA SER A 24 -7.86 4.98 9.78
C SER A 24 -8.15 3.47 9.89
N ILE A 25 -9.40 3.07 10.16
CA ILE A 25 -9.77 1.65 10.36
C ILE A 25 -9.42 0.77 9.14
N PRO A 26 -9.77 1.12 7.89
CA PRO A 26 -9.46 0.28 6.73
C PRO A 26 -7.97 0.02 6.52
N PRO A 27 -7.09 1.03 6.51
CA PRO A 27 -5.66 0.79 6.33
C PRO A 27 -5.03 0.06 7.52
N LEU A 28 -5.49 0.31 8.76
CA LEU A 28 -5.03 -0.43 9.93
C LEU A 28 -5.46 -1.89 9.89
N LEU A 29 -6.70 -2.17 9.49
CA LEU A 29 -7.22 -3.53 9.33
C LEU A 29 -6.43 -4.29 8.27
N LEU A 30 -6.12 -3.65 7.13
CA LEU A 30 -5.30 -4.23 6.09
C LEU A 30 -3.89 -4.54 6.60
N ALA A 31 -3.26 -3.58 7.30
CA ALA A 31 -1.93 -3.76 7.88
C ALA A 31 -1.92 -4.90 8.92
N LEU A 32 -2.94 -4.96 9.77
CA LEU A 32 -3.08 -6.00 10.79
C LEU A 32 -3.24 -7.39 10.16
N MET A 33 -4.11 -7.51 9.14
CA MET A 33 -4.31 -8.77 8.43
C MET A 33 -3.05 -9.27 7.74
N LEU A 34 -2.25 -8.36 7.18
CA LEU A 34 -0.99 -8.72 6.53
C LEU A 34 0.11 -9.05 7.53
N ALA A 35 0.28 -8.21 8.58
CA ALA A 35 1.41 -8.32 9.51
C ALA A 35 1.20 -9.41 10.57
N VAL A 36 0.01 -9.48 11.18
CA VAL A 36 -0.29 -10.36 12.32
C VAL A 36 -0.86 -11.69 11.85
N TRP A 37 -1.90 -11.66 11.03
CA TRP A 37 -2.59 -12.85 10.60
C TRP A 37 -1.99 -13.50 9.36
N ARG A 38 -1.04 -12.83 8.70
CA ARG A 38 -0.30 -13.35 7.53
C ARG A 38 -1.22 -13.94 6.46
N PHE A 39 -2.41 -13.38 6.30
CA PHE A 39 -3.33 -13.78 5.24
C PHE A 39 -2.74 -13.46 3.87
N ALA A 40 -3.21 -14.19 2.86
CA ALA A 40 -2.84 -13.89 1.48
C ALA A 40 -3.18 -12.43 1.13
N PRO A 41 -2.28 -11.68 0.48
CA PRO A 41 -2.45 -10.24 0.22
C PRO A 41 -3.77 -9.87 -0.45
N TRP A 42 -4.26 -10.71 -1.35
CA TRP A 42 -5.52 -10.48 -2.04
C TRP A 42 -6.74 -10.52 -1.10
N LYS A 43 -6.74 -11.40 -0.09
CA LYS A 43 -7.83 -11.47 0.92
C LYS A 43 -7.84 -10.23 1.80
N SER A 44 -6.67 -9.77 2.22
CA SER A 44 -6.50 -8.55 3.01
C SER A 44 -6.93 -7.31 2.23
N ALA A 45 -6.60 -7.25 0.93
CA ALA A 45 -7.01 -6.16 0.06
C ALA A 45 -8.54 -6.09 -0.11
N ILE A 46 -9.20 -7.23 -0.31
CA ILE A 46 -10.66 -7.29 -0.42
C ILE A 46 -11.32 -6.85 0.89
N ALA A 47 -10.83 -7.33 2.04
CA ALA A 47 -11.36 -6.94 3.35
C ALA A 47 -11.16 -5.45 3.63
N GLY A 48 -9.99 -4.90 3.31
CA GLY A 48 -9.71 -3.46 3.41
C GLY A 48 -10.62 -2.61 2.52
N ALA A 49 -10.78 -3.01 1.27
CA ALA A 49 -11.65 -2.33 0.31
C ALA A 49 -13.14 -2.39 0.73
N ALA A 50 -13.61 -3.55 1.19
CA ALA A 50 -14.98 -3.71 1.68
C ALA A 50 -15.24 -2.86 2.93
N SER A 51 -14.30 -2.82 3.87
CA SER A 51 -14.44 -1.98 5.06
C SER A 51 -14.44 -0.49 4.73
N ALA A 52 -13.62 -0.04 3.79
CA ALA A 52 -13.61 1.34 3.32
C ALA A 52 -14.93 1.71 2.63
N PHE A 53 -15.48 0.82 1.79
CA PHE A 53 -16.77 1.00 1.15
C PHE A 53 -17.91 1.15 2.15
N LEU A 54 -17.96 0.25 3.15
CA LEU A 54 -18.98 0.29 4.20
C LEU A 54 -18.89 1.56 5.05
N LEU A 55 -17.68 1.99 5.40
CA LEU A 55 -17.48 3.22 6.16
C LEU A 55 -17.93 4.45 5.36
N ALA A 56 -17.57 4.53 4.09
CA ALA A 56 -17.98 5.64 3.22
C ALA A 56 -19.51 5.73 3.12
N TRP A 57 -20.19 4.60 3.03
CA TRP A 57 -21.64 4.56 2.92
C TRP A 57 -22.35 4.83 4.28
N LEU A 58 -21.92 4.16 5.35
CA LEU A 58 -22.61 4.20 6.64
C LEU A 58 -22.23 5.41 7.51
N VAL A 59 -20.95 5.76 7.56
CA VAL A 59 -20.43 6.83 8.45
C VAL A 59 -20.49 8.19 7.76
N TRP A 60 -20.05 8.26 6.51
CA TRP A 60 -20.06 9.52 5.74
C TRP A 60 -21.41 9.80 5.05
N GLY A 61 -22.36 8.84 5.08
CA GLY A 61 -23.67 9.02 4.49
C GLY A 61 -23.62 9.28 2.99
N MET A 62 -22.59 8.80 2.31
CA MET A 62 -22.39 9.02 0.89
C MET A 62 -23.49 8.29 0.10
N PRO A 63 -24.16 8.95 -0.87
CA PRO A 63 -25.15 8.25 -1.69
C PRO A 63 -24.55 7.04 -2.40
N LEU A 64 -25.25 5.92 -2.39
CA LEU A 64 -24.78 4.65 -2.92
C LEU A 64 -24.22 4.75 -4.37
N PRO A 65 -24.87 5.45 -5.32
CA PRO A 65 -24.32 5.58 -6.67
C PRO A 65 -22.98 6.33 -6.69
N LEU A 66 -22.80 7.30 -5.82
CA LEU A 66 -21.53 8.05 -5.71
C LEU A 66 -20.43 7.19 -5.09
N THR A 67 -20.77 6.38 -4.08
CA THR A 67 -19.83 5.44 -3.46
C THR A 67 -19.35 4.39 -4.45
N ILE A 68 -20.26 3.83 -5.27
CA ILE A 68 -19.90 2.89 -6.34
C ILE A 68 -19.03 3.57 -7.40
N ALA A 69 -19.39 4.77 -7.82
CA ALA A 69 -18.62 5.53 -8.80
C ALA A 69 -17.20 5.84 -8.28
N ALA A 70 -17.07 6.25 -7.03
CA ALA A 70 -15.77 6.49 -6.39
C ALA A 70 -14.94 5.21 -6.29
N PHE A 71 -15.57 4.08 -5.97
CA PHE A 71 -14.90 2.78 -5.87
C PHE A 71 -14.40 2.30 -7.24
N THR A 72 -15.23 2.35 -8.28
CA THR A 72 -14.82 1.97 -9.64
C THR A 72 -13.76 2.89 -10.21
N HIS A 73 -13.87 4.19 -9.96
CA HIS A 73 -12.85 5.17 -10.36
C HIS A 73 -11.52 4.91 -9.64
N GLY A 74 -11.58 4.62 -8.33
CA GLY A 74 -10.41 4.26 -7.54
C GLY A 74 -9.72 2.97 -8.03
N MET A 75 -10.50 1.96 -8.41
CA MET A 75 -9.97 0.74 -9.03
C MET A 75 -9.28 1.02 -10.36
N ALA A 76 -9.92 1.77 -11.25
CA ALA A 76 -9.35 2.11 -12.55
C ALA A 76 -8.07 2.96 -12.40
N TYR A 77 -8.12 3.93 -11.52
CA TYR A 77 -6.97 4.81 -11.24
C TYR A 77 -5.83 4.09 -10.52
N GLY A 78 -6.14 3.11 -9.68
CA GLY A 78 -5.14 2.26 -9.04
C GLY A 78 -4.48 1.29 -10.01
N LEU A 79 -5.27 0.63 -10.86
CA LEU A 79 -4.76 -0.35 -11.82
C LEU A 79 -3.85 0.29 -12.87
N TRP A 80 -4.26 1.39 -13.47
CA TRP A 80 -3.55 2.00 -14.59
C TRP A 80 -2.13 2.45 -14.25
N PRO A 81 -1.88 3.34 -13.28
CA PRO A 81 -0.52 3.78 -12.96
C PRO A 81 0.31 2.68 -12.29
N ILE A 82 -0.30 1.83 -11.45
CA ILE A 82 0.43 0.76 -10.77
C ILE A 82 0.88 -0.30 -11.77
N CYS A 83 0.03 -0.73 -12.70
CA CYS A 83 0.42 -1.66 -13.76
C CYS A 83 1.56 -1.10 -14.62
N TRP A 84 1.55 0.19 -14.91
CA TRP A 84 2.61 0.85 -15.67
C TRP A 84 3.94 0.87 -14.92
N ILE A 85 3.91 1.19 -13.64
CA ILE A 85 5.09 1.19 -12.77
C ILE A 85 5.65 -0.24 -12.63
N VAL A 86 4.80 -1.22 -12.37
CA VAL A 86 5.21 -2.63 -12.25
C VAL A 86 5.79 -3.14 -13.56
N PHE A 87 5.16 -2.84 -14.70
CA PHE A 87 5.66 -3.21 -16.01
C PHE A 87 7.05 -2.63 -16.27
N SER A 88 7.23 -1.34 -16.00
CA SER A 88 8.52 -0.66 -16.17
C SER A 88 9.60 -1.24 -15.25
N ALA A 89 9.24 -1.53 -13.99
CA ALA A 89 10.15 -2.13 -13.02
C ALA A 89 10.58 -3.54 -13.42
N VAL A 90 9.64 -4.37 -13.87
CA VAL A 90 9.93 -5.74 -14.34
C VAL A 90 10.77 -5.71 -15.62
N LEU A 91 10.46 -4.81 -16.56
CA LEU A 91 11.23 -4.64 -17.77
C LEU A 91 12.68 -4.23 -17.45
N PHE A 92 12.83 -3.23 -16.58
CA PHE A 92 14.16 -2.78 -16.14
C PHE A 92 14.94 -3.89 -15.42
N TYR A 93 14.28 -4.64 -14.56
CA TYR A 93 14.87 -5.79 -13.86
C TYR A 93 15.37 -6.85 -14.87
N ASN A 94 14.53 -7.25 -15.82
CA ASN A 94 14.90 -8.25 -16.82
C ASN A 94 16.06 -7.78 -17.69
N LEU A 95 16.05 -6.52 -18.14
CA LEU A 95 17.15 -5.94 -18.90
C LEU A 95 18.45 -5.92 -18.08
N SER A 96 18.38 -5.56 -16.80
CA SER A 96 19.56 -5.53 -15.93
C SER A 96 20.11 -6.92 -15.63
N VAL A 97 19.26 -7.94 -15.59
CA VAL A 97 19.69 -9.35 -15.41
C VAL A 97 20.33 -9.87 -16.69
N GLU A 98 19.74 -9.59 -17.87
CA GLU A 98 20.27 -10.03 -19.17
C GLU A 98 21.57 -9.32 -19.55
N SER A 99 21.71 -8.04 -19.20
CA SER A 99 22.96 -7.29 -19.47
C SER A 99 24.12 -7.71 -18.57
N GLY A 100 23.86 -8.47 -17.50
CA GLY A 100 24.87 -8.87 -16.51
C GLY A 100 25.26 -7.77 -15.52
N ASP A 101 24.70 -6.57 -15.64
CA ASP A 101 24.98 -5.43 -14.76
C ASP A 101 24.52 -5.71 -13.34
N PHE A 102 23.49 -6.55 -13.18
CA PHE A 102 23.00 -6.98 -11.88
C PHE A 102 24.04 -7.80 -11.09
N ASP A 103 24.83 -8.61 -11.78
CA ASP A 103 25.95 -9.35 -11.17
C ASP A 103 27.07 -8.43 -10.69
N VAL A 104 27.31 -7.34 -11.40
CA VAL A 104 28.29 -6.32 -11.01
C VAL A 104 27.83 -5.59 -9.76
N ILE A 105 26.55 -5.19 -9.71
CA ILE A 105 25.94 -4.52 -8.55
C ILE A 105 25.96 -5.46 -7.35
N ARG A 106 25.56 -6.71 -7.54
CA ARG A 106 25.55 -7.73 -6.47
C ARG A 106 26.96 -8.00 -5.92
N ARG A 107 27.97 -8.08 -6.78
CA ARG A 107 29.37 -8.24 -6.38
C ARG A 107 29.90 -7.01 -5.67
N SER A 108 29.53 -5.81 -6.11
CA SER A 108 29.92 -4.56 -5.47
C SER A 108 29.31 -4.43 -4.08
N LEU A 109 28.00 -4.76 -3.94
CA LEU A 109 27.31 -4.80 -2.65
C LEU A 109 27.90 -5.87 -1.72
N ALA A 110 28.19 -7.05 -2.23
CA ALA A 110 28.82 -8.12 -1.47
C ALA A 110 30.22 -7.72 -0.95
N ARG A 111 31.00 -7.01 -1.77
CA ARG A 111 32.30 -6.46 -1.35
C ARG A 111 32.16 -5.40 -0.26
N LEU A 112 31.18 -4.50 -0.37
CA LEU A 112 30.90 -3.51 0.68
C LEU A 112 30.45 -4.16 1.97
N THR A 113 29.59 -5.18 1.89
CA THR A 113 29.13 -5.95 3.07
C THR A 113 30.29 -6.73 3.69
N THR A 114 31.18 -7.31 2.90
CA THR A 114 32.37 -8.00 3.40
C THR A 114 33.35 -7.02 4.06
N CYS A 115 33.52 -5.82 3.50
CA CYS A 115 34.30 -4.77 4.12
C CYS A 115 33.73 -4.30 5.47
N LEU A 116 32.40 -4.20 5.60
CA LEU A 116 31.72 -3.85 6.85
C LEU A 116 31.79 -4.97 7.89
N LEU A 117 31.74 -6.24 7.45
CA LEU A 117 31.93 -7.40 8.33
C LEU A 117 33.38 -7.56 8.80
N TYR A 118 34.36 -7.10 8.02
CA TYR A 118 35.77 -7.15 8.40
C TYR A 118 36.16 -6.09 9.44
N THR A 119 35.36 -5.02 9.57
CA THR A 119 35.53 -3.99 10.61
C THR A 119 34.81 -4.32 11.91
N SER A 120 34.00 -5.38 11.95
CA SER A 120 33.39 -5.88 13.18
C SER A 120 34.32 -6.94 13.80
N PRO A 121 34.84 -6.75 15.03
CA PRO A 121 35.65 -7.77 15.68
C PRO A 121 34.82 -9.05 15.85
N SER A 122 35.29 -10.14 15.23
CA SER A 122 34.70 -11.43 15.38
C SER A 122 34.74 -11.87 16.85
N PRO A 123 33.64 -12.29 17.47
CA PRO A 123 33.64 -12.77 18.86
C PRO A 123 34.33 -14.13 19.02
N ARG A 124 35.10 -14.59 18.02
CA ARG A 124 35.80 -15.87 18.04
C ARG A 124 37.26 -15.82 18.41
N ASP A 125 37.84 -14.62 18.65
CA ASP A 125 39.21 -14.46 19.09
C ASP A 125 39.24 -14.00 20.57
N SER A 126 38.73 -14.84 21.44
CA SER A 126 38.98 -14.80 22.88
C SER A 126 39.17 -16.20 23.43
#